data_55edf478f0e0c69591747f0cf3ab5c38
#
_entry.id   55edf478f0e0c69591747f0cf3ab5c38
#
_cell.length_a   1.000
_cell.length_b   1.000
_cell.length_c   1.000
_cell.angle_alpha   90.00
_cell.angle_beta   90.00
_cell.angle_gamma   90.00
#
_symmetry.space_group_name_H-M   'P 1'
#
loop_
_entity.id
_entity.type
_entity.pdbx_description
1 polymer ?
#
loop_
_entity_poly.entity_id
_entity_poly.type
_entity_poly.pdbx_seq_one_letter_code
_entity_poly.pdbx_strand_id
1 'polypeptide(L)'
;PKATIKKAVAELQGSFAFCIMFKDQPGKIFAVRNVSPMVATYCDDGAFIASDLTAFIKYSKRYFILPEYTIMTMTADGIEMEDLEGKKVEPDYLEVNWDVTAAQKDGYPHFMIKETHEQPTAITRTITPRIKDSLPCFEDDNIPDSFFEDISDITVVACGTAMYAGMVGKALLKNKFGIPVSVEIASEFRYEQPVLTDRSMVIFVSQSGETIDTLEALRLANKYTKKTLSIVNVKG
;
A
#
# COMPACT_ATOMS: atom_id res chain seq x y z
N PRO A 1 -6.94 0.42 -31.12
CA PRO A 1 -6.23 0.29 -29.84
C PRO A 1 -7.13 -0.08 -28.68
N LYS A 2 -8.17 0.72 -28.36
CA LYS A 2 -9.06 0.47 -27.20
C LYS A 2 -9.71 -0.93 -27.25
N ALA A 3 -10.25 -1.35 -28.40
CA ALA A 3 -10.83 -2.69 -28.56
C ALA A 3 -9.81 -3.82 -28.32
N THR A 4 -8.56 -3.62 -28.69
CA THR A 4 -7.47 -4.58 -28.44
C THR A 4 -7.14 -4.64 -26.95
N ILE A 5 -7.07 -3.46 -26.29
CA ILE A 5 -6.85 -3.38 -24.84
C ILE A 5 -7.98 -4.10 -24.09
N LYS A 6 -9.25 -3.83 -24.45
CA LYS A 6 -10.42 -4.49 -23.84
C LYS A 6 -10.34 -6.00 -23.93
N LYS A 7 -10.00 -6.54 -25.11
CA LYS A 7 -9.85 -8.00 -25.31
C LYS A 7 -8.69 -8.55 -24.46
N ALA A 8 -7.54 -7.87 -24.43
CA ALA A 8 -6.41 -8.32 -23.64
C ALA A 8 -6.73 -8.31 -22.14
N VAL A 9 -7.34 -7.23 -21.64
CA VAL A 9 -7.71 -7.08 -20.22
C VAL A 9 -8.73 -8.15 -19.80
N ALA A 10 -9.65 -8.56 -20.67
CA ALA A 10 -10.62 -9.61 -20.37
C ALA A 10 -9.97 -11.00 -20.16
N GLU A 11 -8.77 -11.24 -20.70
CA GLU A 11 -8.01 -12.48 -20.53
C GLU A 11 -7.09 -12.46 -19.31
N LEU A 12 -6.84 -11.27 -18.72
CA LEU A 12 -5.91 -11.12 -17.62
C LEU A 12 -6.56 -11.47 -16.28
N GLN A 13 -5.79 -12.13 -15.43
CA GLN A 13 -6.14 -12.42 -14.05
C GLN A 13 -5.11 -11.80 -13.09
N GLY A 14 -5.58 -11.43 -11.88
CA GLY A 14 -4.72 -10.85 -10.85
C GLY A 14 -4.53 -9.35 -10.99
N SER A 15 -3.49 -8.84 -10.34
CA SER A 15 -3.20 -7.42 -10.23
C SER A 15 -2.34 -6.95 -11.38
N PHE A 16 -2.70 -5.82 -11.98
CA PHE A 16 -1.91 -5.20 -13.06
C PHE A 16 -2.12 -3.69 -13.12
N ALA A 17 -1.15 -3.00 -13.70
CA ALA A 17 -1.22 -1.60 -14.09
C ALA A 17 -0.37 -1.40 -15.34
N PHE A 18 -1.00 -1.03 -16.45
CA PHE A 18 -0.33 -0.89 -17.74
C PHE A 18 -0.43 0.54 -18.28
N CYS A 19 0.71 1.03 -18.79
CA CYS A 19 0.76 2.14 -19.72
C CYS A 19 1.13 1.59 -21.10
N ILE A 20 0.30 1.83 -22.10
CA ILE A 20 0.39 1.21 -23.42
C ILE A 20 0.54 2.29 -24.48
N MET A 21 1.52 2.15 -25.34
CA MET A 21 1.72 3.00 -26.50
C MET A 21 1.61 2.17 -27.78
N PHE A 22 0.96 2.72 -28.79
CA PHE A 22 0.86 2.10 -30.11
C PHE A 22 1.69 2.89 -31.12
N LYS A 23 2.48 2.21 -31.93
CA LYS A 23 3.35 2.82 -32.94
C LYS A 23 2.57 3.65 -33.96
N ASP A 24 1.37 3.23 -34.30
CA ASP A 24 0.46 3.86 -35.26
C ASP A 24 -0.42 4.97 -34.64
N GLN A 25 -0.26 5.22 -33.34
CA GLN A 25 -0.95 6.30 -32.62
C GLN A 25 0.02 7.13 -31.77
N PRO A 26 0.95 7.85 -32.41
CA PRO A 26 1.88 8.70 -31.70
C PRO A 26 1.13 9.79 -30.92
N GLY A 27 1.68 10.18 -29.78
CA GLY A 27 1.08 11.21 -28.91
C GLY A 27 -0.08 10.72 -28.03
N LYS A 28 -0.39 9.40 -28.02
CA LYS A 28 -1.37 8.80 -27.12
C LYS A 28 -0.74 7.78 -26.21
N ILE A 29 -1.08 7.86 -24.94
CA ILE A 29 -0.80 6.83 -23.93
C ILE A 29 -2.13 6.30 -23.45
N PHE A 30 -2.29 4.98 -23.50
CA PHE A 30 -3.44 4.30 -22.92
C PHE A 30 -3.03 3.71 -21.58
N ALA A 31 -3.90 3.77 -20.59
CA ALA A 31 -3.65 3.18 -19.31
C ALA A 31 -4.86 2.38 -18.82
N VAL A 32 -4.59 1.29 -18.11
CA VAL A 32 -5.61 0.45 -17.49
C VAL A 32 -5.00 -0.26 -16.29
N ARG A 33 -5.78 -0.42 -15.24
CA ARG A 33 -5.33 -1.15 -14.04
C ARG A 33 -6.41 -2.08 -13.49
N ASN A 34 -5.95 -3.01 -12.67
CA ASN A 34 -6.74 -3.79 -11.73
C ASN A 34 -5.91 -3.97 -10.45
N VAL A 35 -6.43 -3.59 -9.30
CA VAL A 35 -5.80 -3.63 -7.95
C VAL A 35 -4.54 -2.78 -7.85
N SER A 36 -3.52 -3.00 -8.70
CA SER A 36 -2.25 -2.25 -8.67
C SER A 36 -2.48 -0.72 -8.68
N PRO A 37 -1.74 0.07 -7.89
CA PRO A 37 -1.94 1.50 -7.79
C PRO A 37 -1.64 2.21 -9.11
N MET A 38 -2.47 3.17 -9.46
CA MET A 38 -2.25 4.07 -10.60
C MET A 38 -3.02 5.38 -10.36
N VAL A 39 -2.29 6.47 -10.33
CA VAL A 39 -2.79 7.83 -10.16
C VAL A 39 -2.48 8.66 -11.38
N ALA A 40 -3.35 9.61 -11.69
CA ALA A 40 -3.16 10.50 -12.84
C ALA A 40 -3.66 11.92 -12.55
N THR A 41 -3.17 12.87 -13.34
CA THR A 41 -3.66 14.24 -13.34
C THR A 41 -3.51 14.86 -14.72
N TYR A 42 -4.28 15.92 -14.95
CA TYR A 42 -4.10 16.82 -16.07
C TYR A 42 -4.06 18.26 -15.53
N CYS A 43 -3.02 19.01 -15.91
CA CYS A 43 -2.78 20.37 -15.49
C CYS A 43 -2.11 21.17 -16.61
N ASP A 44 -1.76 22.44 -16.39
CA ASP A 44 -1.16 23.32 -17.39
C ASP A 44 0.19 22.77 -17.95
N ASP A 45 0.92 21.99 -17.13
CA ASP A 45 2.17 21.34 -17.54
C ASP A 45 1.95 20.05 -18.34
N GLY A 46 0.70 19.61 -18.54
CA GLY A 46 0.33 18.42 -19.31
C GLY A 46 -0.35 17.32 -18.47
N ALA A 47 -0.37 16.12 -19.04
CA ALA A 47 -0.96 14.94 -18.42
C ALA A 47 0.13 14.07 -17.78
N PHE A 48 -0.11 13.63 -16.55
CA PHE A 48 0.81 12.79 -15.77
C PHE A 48 0.11 11.52 -15.33
N ILE A 49 0.87 10.42 -15.32
CA ILE A 49 0.46 9.13 -14.79
C ILE A 49 1.62 8.49 -14.03
N ALA A 50 1.33 7.90 -12.88
CA ALA A 50 2.32 7.23 -12.04
C ALA A 50 1.67 6.17 -11.16
N SER A 51 2.48 5.32 -10.55
CA SER A 51 2.04 4.43 -9.47
C SER A 51 1.95 5.13 -8.12
N ASP A 52 2.60 6.30 -7.97
CA ASP A 52 2.64 7.08 -6.74
C ASP A 52 2.57 8.57 -7.05
N LEU A 53 1.85 9.31 -6.20
CA LEU A 53 1.60 10.74 -6.33
C LEU A 53 2.86 11.59 -6.26
N THR A 54 3.87 11.15 -5.53
CA THR A 54 5.15 11.86 -5.36
C THR A 54 5.87 12.12 -6.70
N ALA A 55 5.57 11.33 -7.72
CA ALA A 55 6.16 11.48 -9.06
C ALA A 55 5.79 12.82 -9.73
N PHE A 56 4.60 13.35 -9.49
CA PHE A 56 4.13 14.58 -10.14
C PHE A 56 3.56 15.66 -9.18
N ILE A 57 3.63 15.44 -7.86
CA ILE A 57 3.07 16.36 -6.87
C ILE A 57 3.61 17.81 -6.98
N LYS A 58 4.83 17.95 -7.50
CA LYS A 58 5.43 19.28 -7.76
C LYS A 58 4.76 20.05 -8.91
N TYR A 59 4.02 19.36 -9.79
CA TYR A 59 3.32 19.94 -10.92
C TYR A 59 1.82 20.13 -10.61
N SER A 60 1.23 19.17 -9.88
CA SER A 60 -0.18 19.24 -9.51
C SER A 60 -0.43 18.65 -8.13
N LYS A 61 -1.19 19.38 -7.30
CA LYS A 61 -1.76 18.88 -6.05
C LYS A 61 -3.11 18.19 -6.24
N ARG A 62 -3.69 18.30 -7.44
CA ARG A 62 -4.95 17.68 -7.80
C ARG A 62 -4.68 16.42 -8.61
N TYR A 63 -5.30 15.33 -8.26
CA TYR A 63 -5.11 14.03 -8.89
C TYR A 63 -6.37 13.18 -8.79
N PHE A 64 -6.43 12.10 -9.53
CA PHE A 64 -7.43 11.06 -9.35
C PHE A 64 -6.78 9.68 -9.39
N ILE A 65 -7.44 8.71 -8.76
CA ILE A 65 -7.06 7.31 -8.84
C ILE A 65 -7.79 6.74 -10.06
N LEU A 66 -7.05 6.12 -10.99
CA LEU A 66 -7.69 5.49 -12.14
C LEU A 66 -8.60 4.35 -11.64
N PRO A 67 -9.92 4.37 -11.92
CA PRO A 67 -10.81 3.29 -11.54
C PRO A 67 -10.38 1.96 -12.18
N GLU A 68 -10.65 0.86 -11.49
CA GLU A 68 -10.35 -0.48 -12.01
C GLU A 68 -11.10 -0.77 -13.29
N TYR A 69 -10.47 -1.51 -14.20
CA TYR A 69 -11.03 -1.87 -15.51
C TYR A 69 -11.52 -0.68 -16.34
N THR A 70 -10.99 0.52 -16.07
CA THR A 70 -11.25 1.74 -16.84
C THR A 70 -10.07 2.02 -17.77
N ILE A 71 -10.34 2.22 -19.04
CA ILE A 71 -9.31 2.58 -20.02
C ILE A 71 -9.22 4.09 -20.08
N MET A 72 -8.06 4.61 -19.67
CA MET A 72 -7.72 6.01 -19.81
C MET A 72 -6.93 6.24 -21.09
N THR A 73 -7.26 7.28 -21.84
CA THR A 73 -6.49 7.78 -22.97
C THR A 73 -5.94 9.16 -22.61
N MET A 74 -4.63 9.27 -22.59
CA MET A 74 -3.91 10.53 -22.35
C MET A 74 -3.36 11.08 -23.64
N THR A 75 -3.50 12.38 -23.85
CA THR A 75 -2.90 13.17 -24.94
C THR A 75 -2.30 14.44 -24.36
N ALA A 76 -1.64 15.23 -25.19
CA ALA A 76 -1.20 16.58 -24.80
C ALA A 76 -2.38 17.51 -24.45
N ASP A 77 -3.56 17.25 -25.02
CA ASP A 77 -4.74 18.12 -24.89
C ASP A 77 -5.68 17.71 -23.76
N GLY A 78 -5.44 16.55 -23.11
CA GLY A 78 -6.27 16.10 -22.00
C GLY A 78 -6.33 14.60 -21.77
N ILE A 79 -7.27 14.24 -20.91
CA ILE A 79 -7.52 12.86 -20.49
C ILE A 79 -8.98 12.49 -20.79
N GLU A 80 -9.18 11.34 -21.38
CA GLU A 80 -10.50 10.72 -21.57
C GLU A 80 -10.50 9.34 -20.92
N MET A 81 -11.61 8.97 -20.30
CA MET A 81 -11.78 7.65 -19.69
C MET A 81 -13.07 6.97 -20.16
N GLU A 82 -13.02 5.65 -20.33
CA GLU A 82 -14.18 4.82 -20.61
C GLU A 82 -14.06 3.47 -19.90
N ASP A 83 -15.18 2.89 -19.50
CA ASP A 83 -15.23 1.51 -19.00
C ASP A 83 -15.04 0.47 -20.13
N LEU A 84 -15.07 -0.81 -19.78
CA LEU A 84 -14.92 -1.89 -20.76
C LEU A 84 -16.08 -1.97 -21.76
N GLU A 85 -17.26 -1.45 -21.41
CA GLU A 85 -18.43 -1.35 -22.26
C GLU A 85 -18.37 -0.13 -23.19
N GLY A 86 -17.48 0.81 -22.95
CA GLY A 86 -17.29 2.03 -23.73
C GLY A 86 -18.09 3.23 -23.22
N LYS A 87 -18.64 3.13 -22.01
CA LYS A 87 -19.31 4.25 -21.36
C LYS A 87 -18.28 5.21 -20.80
N LYS A 88 -18.48 6.52 -21.05
CA LYS A 88 -17.61 7.56 -20.51
C LYS A 88 -17.59 7.53 -18.99
N VAL A 89 -16.39 7.64 -18.43
CA VAL A 89 -16.13 7.76 -16.98
C VAL A 89 -15.50 9.14 -16.74
N GLU A 90 -15.99 9.86 -15.78
CA GLU A 90 -15.38 11.15 -15.39
C GLU A 90 -14.38 10.92 -14.25
N PRO A 91 -13.24 11.62 -14.23
CA PRO A 91 -12.28 11.54 -13.14
C PRO A 91 -12.83 12.14 -11.85
N ASP A 92 -12.74 11.38 -10.76
CA ASP A 92 -13.02 11.88 -9.41
C ASP A 92 -11.74 12.47 -8.82
N TYR A 93 -11.61 13.80 -8.92
CA TYR A 93 -10.41 14.50 -8.50
C TYR A 93 -10.34 14.68 -6.99
N LEU A 94 -9.22 14.29 -6.45
CA LEU A 94 -8.80 14.47 -5.06
C LEU A 94 -7.74 15.57 -4.96
N GLU A 95 -7.62 16.19 -3.79
CA GLU A 95 -6.56 17.16 -3.51
C GLU A 95 -5.61 16.65 -2.42
N VAL A 96 -4.33 16.95 -2.61
CA VAL A 96 -3.31 16.63 -1.61
C VAL A 96 -3.40 17.61 -0.45
N ASN A 97 -3.72 17.12 0.74
CA ASN A 97 -3.87 17.91 1.97
C ASN A 97 -2.62 17.90 2.87
N TRP A 98 -1.55 17.21 2.47
CA TRP A 98 -0.33 17.15 3.26
C TRP A 98 0.76 18.08 2.71
N ASP A 99 1.68 18.48 3.59
CA ASP A 99 2.75 19.41 3.25
C ASP A 99 3.72 18.78 2.25
N VAL A 100 3.83 19.39 1.06
CA VAL A 100 4.74 18.97 -0.01
C VAL A 100 6.20 19.01 0.46
N THR A 101 6.53 19.85 1.44
CA THR A 101 7.87 19.90 2.03
C THR A 101 8.26 18.59 2.71
N ALA A 102 7.31 17.86 3.29
CA ALA A 102 7.57 16.54 3.87
C ALA A 102 7.99 15.49 2.82
N ALA A 103 7.57 15.67 1.56
CA ALA A 103 7.99 14.83 0.43
C ALA A 103 9.35 15.23 -0.15
N GLN A 104 9.99 16.29 0.35
CA GLN A 104 11.30 16.73 -0.10
C GLN A 104 12.40 16.01 0.67
N LYS A 105 13.58 15.94 0.07
CA LYS A 105 14.76 15.31 0.69
C LYS A 105 15.36 16.12 1.85
N ASP A 106 14.87 17.33 2.14
CA ASP A 106 15.33 18.22 3.24
C ASP A 106 16.84 18.40 3.30
N GLY A 107 17.48 18.55 2.12
CA GLY A 107 18.93 18.68 2.01
C GLY A 107 19.71 17.38 1.99
N TYR A 108 19.07 16.25 2.21
CA TYR A 108 19.74 14.94 2.10
C TYR A 108 19.87 14.49 0.64
N PRO A 109 20.94 13.78 0.26
CA PRO A 109 21.14 13.31 -1.11
C PRO A 109 20.13 12.23 -1.51
N HIS A 110 19.65 11.43 -0.55
CA HIS A 110 18.71 10.32 -0.77
C HIS A 110 17.65 10.26 0.32
N PHE A 111 16.44 9.78 0.00
CA PHE A 111 15.36 9.58 0.97
C PHE A 111 15.74 8.62 2.09
N MET A 112 16.39 7.51 1.78
CA MET A 112 16.80 6.53 2.79
C MET A 112 17.63 7.15 3.93
N ILE A 113 18.58 8.04 3.60
CA ILE A 113 19.39 8.69 4.64
C ILE A 113 18.57 9.71 5.43
N LYS A 114 17.67 10.45 4.77
CA LYS A 114 16.70 11.32 5.45
C LYS A 114 15.88 10.51 6.47
N GLU A 115 15.23 9.45 6.02
CA GLU A 115 14.41 8.58 6.87
C GLU A 115 15.19 7.96 8.02
N THR A 116 16.47 7.60 7.80
CA THR A 116 17.36 7.13 8.86
C THR A 116 17.55 8.19 9.95
N HIS A 117 17.72 9.45 9.58
CA HIS A 117 17.86 10.55 10.54
C HIS A 117 16.53 10.95 11.19
N GLU A 118 15.40 10.68 10.56
CA GLU A 118 14.06 10.95 11.11
C GLU A 118 13.60 9.91 12.14
N GLN A 119 14.25 8.73 12.21
CA GLN A 119 13.84 7.63 13.09
C GLN A 119 13.61 8.05 14.56
N PRO A 120 14.44 8.85 15.23
CA PRO A 120 14.19 9.25 16.61
C PRO A 120 12.84 9.96 16.77
N THR A 121 12.53 10.88 15.85
CA THR A 121 11.27 11.63 15.85
C THR A 121 10.08 10.72 15.49
N ALA A 122 10.24 9.86 14.48
CA ALA A 122 9.22 8.93 14.05
C ALA A 122 8.85 7.92 15.15
N ILE A 123 9.85 7.36 15.82
CA ILE A 123 9.66 6.44 16.96
C ILE A 123 8.91 7.15 18.10
N THR A 124 9.32 8.37 18.45
CA THR A 124 8.65 9.14 19.51
C THR A 124 7.20 9.40 19.17
N ARG A 125 6.89 9.84 17.95
CA ARG A 125 5.51 10.07 17.47
C ARG A 125 4.67 8.80 17.47
N THR A 126 5.28 7.66 17.18
CA THR A 126 4.57 6.37 17.15
C THR A 126 4.29 5.84 18.55
N ILE A 127 5.28 5.92 19.46
CA ILE A 127 5.19 5.28 20.77
C ILE A 127 4.46 6.15 21.79
N THR A 128 4.73 7.46 21.82
CA THR A 128 4.21 8.35 22.87
C THR A 128 2.69 8.32 23.02
N PRO A 129 1.88 8.37 21.94
CA PRO A 129 0.42 8.27 22.05
C PRO A 129 -0.07 6.92 22.57
N ARG A 130 0.76 5.88 22.49
CA ARG A 130 0.44 4.49 22.86
C ARG A 130 1.00 4.09 24.23
N ILE A 131 1.35 5.07 25.04
CA ILE A 131 1.79 4.84 26.42
C ILE A 131 0.93 5.71 27.36
N LYS A 132 0.29 5.05 28.31
CA LYS A 132 -0.47 5.70 29.38
C LYS A 132 -0.02 5.09 30.72
N ASP A 133 0.33 5.91 31.69
CA ASP A 133 0.82 5.47 33.01
C ASP A 133 1.98 4.45 32.91
N SER A 134 2.89 4.64 31.96
CA SER A 134 4.04 3.77 31.65
C SER A 134 3.67 2.37 31.13
N LEU A 135 2.44 2.16 30.73
CA LEU A 135 1.95 0.92 30.13
C LEU A 135 1.51 1.14 28.67
N PRO A 136 1.60 0.12 27.82
CA PRO A 136 1.04 0.19 26.46
C PRO A 136 -0.48 0.45 26.53
N CYS A 137 -0.96 1.36 25.68
CA CYS A 137 -2.38 1.67 25.55
C CYS A 137 -2.72 1.89 24.07
N PHE A 138 -3.64 1.12 23.53
CA PHE A 138 -4.05 1.16 22.13
C PHE A 138 -5.53 1.57 21.98
N GLU A 139 -6.11 2.25 22.98
CA GLU A 139 -7.50 2.72 22.94
C GLU A 139 -7.76 3.64 21.75
N ASP A 140 -6.83 4.56 21.46
CA ASP A 140 -6.94 5.48 20.31
C ASP A 140 -6.87 4.78 18.96
N ASP A 141 -6.29 3.57 18.91
CA ASP A 141 -6.26 2.71 17.74
C ASP A 141 -7.49 1.77 17.69
N ASN A 142 -8.43 1.87 18.63
CA ASN A 142 -9.59 1.00 18.80
C ASN A 142 -9.21 -0.49 19.01
N ILE A 143 -8.10 -0.75 19.67
CA ILE A 143 -7.62 -2.09 19.99
C ILE A 143 -7.75 -2.28 21.51
N PRO A 144 -8.71 -3.05 22.00
CA PRO A 144 -8.88 -3.31 23.44
C PRO A 144 -7.80 -4.27 23.96
N ASP A 145 -7.50 -4.21 25.25
CA ASP A 145 -6.52 -5.10 25.89
C ASP A 145 -6.84 -6.57 25.69
N SER A 146 -8.13 -6.94 25.65
CA SER A 146 -8.59 -8.30 25.38
C SER A 146 -8.17 -8.85 24.02
N PHE A 147 -7.79 -7.97 23.07
CA PHE A 147 -7.23 -8.40 21.79
C PHE A 147 -5.94 -9.18 21.97
N PHE A 148 -5.15 -8.84 22.99
CA PHE A 148 -3.84 -9.44 23.28
C PHE A 148 -3.93 -10.66 24.23
N GLU A 149 -5.12 -11.01 24.70
CA GLU A 149 -5.32 -12.17 25.58
C GLU A 149 -5.35 -13.49 24.77
N ASP A 150 -5.00 -14.58 25.41
CA ASP A 150 -5.08 -15.96 24.88
C ASP A 150 -4.33 -16.20 23.55
N ILE A 151 -3.25 -15.49 23.31
CA ILE A 151 -2.42 -15.68 22.12
C ILE A 151 -1.54 -16.92 22.31
N SER A 152 -1.68 -17.90 21.40
CA SER A 152 -0.87 -19.12 21.40
C SER A 152 0.46 -18.97 20.63
N ASP A 153 0.45 -18.20 19.57
CA ASP A 153 1.57 -17.99 18.65
C ASP A 153 1.42 -16.67 17.88
N ILE A 154 2.54 -16.16 17.37
CA ILE A 154 2.57 -14.96 16.56
C ILE A 154 3.24 -15.26 15.23
N THR A 155 2.61 -14.87 14.13
CA THR A 155 3.21 -14.85 12.80
C THR A 155 3.35 -13.42 12.32
N VAL A 156 4.56 -12.97 11.98
CA VAL A 156 4.80 -11.65 11.35
C VAL A 156 4.90 -11.87 9.84
N VAL A 157 4.08 -11.15 9.08
CA VAL A 157 3.99 -11.28 7.62
C VAL A 157 4.35 -9.95 6.98
N ALA A 158 5.34 -9.96 6.10
CA ALA A 158 5.81 -8.75 5.42
C ALA A 158 6.60 -9.07 4.15
N CYS A 159 6.91 -8.03 3.36
CA CYS A 159 7.82 -8.11 2.21
C CYS A 159 9.06 -7.23 2.43
N GLY A 160 10.18 -7.61 1.80
CA GLY A 160 11.39 -6.79 1.73
C GLY A 160 11.95 -6.38 3.10
N THR A 161 12.32 -5.11 3.26
CA THR A 161 12.93 -4.60 4.50
C THR A 161 11.97 -4.58 5.70
N ALA A 162 10.66 -4.51 5.46
CA ALA A 162 9.64 -4.67 6.51
C ALA A 162 9.69 -6.06 7.15
N MET A 163 9.99 -7.11 6.37
CA MET A 163 10.21 -8.46 6.89
C MET A 163 11.43 -8.52 7.81
N TYR A 164 12.52 -7.82 7.47
CA TYR A 164 13.71 -7.77 8.35
C TYR A 164 13.42 -7.08 9.68
N ALA A 165 12.58 -6.03 9.68
CA ALA A 165 12.07 -5.45 10.93
C ALA A 165 11.27 -6.48 11.74
N GLY A 166 10.44 -7.28 11.06
CA GLY A 166 9.74 -8.41 11.66
C GLY A 166 10.68 -9.46 12.28
N MET A 167 11.82 -9.76 11.66
CA MET A 167 12.82 -10.67 12.20
C MET A 167 13.43 -10.16 13.52
N VAL A 168 13.69 -8.86 13.63
CA VAL A 168 14.10 -8.23 14.89
C VAL A 168 12.99 -8.34 15.93
N GLY A 169 11.74 -8.00 15.54
CA GLY A 169 10.55 -8.15 16.37
C GLY A 169 10.38 -9.58 16.90
N LYS A 170 10.56 -10.60 16.05
CA LYS A 170 10.52 -12.02 16.44
C LYS A 170 11.45 -12.32 17.61
N ALA A 171 12.70 -11.87 17.55
CA ALA A 171 13.67 -12.12 18.61
C ALA A 171 13.23 -11.49 19.94
N LEU A 172 12.71 -10.27 19.90
CA LEU A 172 12.21 -9.55 21.07
C LEU A 172 10.96 -10.22 21.65
N LEU A 173 9.96 -10.49 20.82
CA LEU A 173 8.68 -11.08 21.24
C LEU A 173 8.89 -12.50 21.83
N LYS A 174 9.67 -13.35 21.13
CA LYS A 174 9.98 -14.70 21.62
C LYS A 174 10.64 -14.66 22.99
N ASN A 175 11.63 -13.77 23.18
CA ASN A 175 12.36 -13.69 24.44
C ASN A 175 11.51 -13.10 25.59
N LYS A 176 10.58 -12.20 25.26
CA LYS A 176 9.74 -11.55 26.27
C LYS A 176 8.55 -12.39 26.69
N PHE A 177 7.87 -13.04 25.75
CA PHE A 177 6.60 -13.71 26.00
C PHE A 177 6.70 -15.25 26.07
N GLY A 178 7.81 -15.83 25.60
CA GLY A 178 8.01 -17.29 25.63
C GLY A 178 7.05 -18.08 24.73
N ILE A 179 6.39 -17.43 23.77
CA ILE A 179 5.48 -18.07 22.80
C ILE A 179 6.17 -18.25 21.45
N PRO A 180 5.71 -19.18 20.60
CA PRO A 180 6.22 -19.35 19.25
C PRO A 180 6.01 -18.05 18.43
N VAL A 181 7.07 -17.64 17.72
CA VAL A 181 7.00 -16.50 16.80
C VAL A 181 7.65 -16.88 15.48
N SER A 182 6.93 -16.81 14.38
CA SER A 182 7.44 -16.98 13.01
C SER A 182 7.49 -15.65 12.26
N VAL A 183 8.26 -15.60 11.19
CA VAL A 183 8.28 -14.50 10.21
C VAL A 183 8.19 -15.11 8.83
N GLU A 184 7.20 -14.69 8.06
CA GLU A 184 6.89 -15.21 6.75
C GLU A 184 6.94 -14.11 5.70
N ILE A 185 7.39 -14.46 4.50
CA ILE A 185 7.31 -13.55 3.35
C ILE A 185 5.85 -13.55 2.88
N ALA A 186 5.27 -12.37 2.70
CA ALA A 186 3.86 -12.27 2.35
C ALA A 186 3.50 -12.95 1.02
N SER A 187 4.40 -12.94 0.03
CA SER A 187 4.22 -13.65 -1.24
C SER A 187 4.10 -15.16 -1.05
N GLU A 188 4.90 -15.75 -0.15
CA GLU A 188 4.86 -17.18 0.13
C GLU A 188 3.66 -17.54 1.01
N PHE A 189 3.44 -16.77 2.08
CA PHE A 189 2.33 -16.97 3.03
C PHE A 189 0.96 -17.05 2.34
N ARG A 190 0.74 -16.25 1.29
CA ARG A 190 -0.53 -16.26 0.56
C ARG A 190 -0.79 -17.53 -0.27
N TYR A 191 0.25 -18.26 -0.66
CA TYR A 191 0.16 -19.50 -1.45
C TYR A 191 0.31 -20.77 -0.61
N GLU A 192 0.92 -20.65 0.56
CA GLU A 192 0.96 -21.73 1.52
C GLU A 192 -0.39 -21.87 2.23
N GLN A 193 -0.58 -23.00 2.89
CA GLN A 193 -1.72 -23.17 3.80
C GLN A 193 -1.24 -22.89 5.22
N PRO A 194 -1.37 -21.65 5.72
CA PRO A 194 -0.87 -21.32 7.04
C PRO A 194 -1.64 -22.10 8.10
N VAL A 195 -0.90 -22.65 9.07
CA VAL A 195 -1.49 -23.34 10.22
C VAL A 195 -1.84 -22.28 11.27
N LEU A 196 -3.03 -21.71 11.15
CA LEU A 196 -3.56 -20.69 12.05
C LEU A 196 -4.78 -21.21 12.80
N THR A 197 -4.92 -20.77 14.04
CA THR A 197 -6.06 -21.00 14.90
C THR A 197 -6.72 -19.67 15.27
N ASP A 198 -7.86 -19.69 15.94
CA ASP A 198 -8.52 -18.49 16.49
C ASP A 198 -7.67 -17.78 17.56
N ARG A 199 -6.64 -18.45 18.11
CA ARG A 199 -5.67 -17.92 19.08
C ARG A 199 -4.34 -17.49 18.45
N SER A 200 -4.15 -17.70 17.16
CA SER A 200 -2.96 -17.22 16.43
C SER A 200 -3.09 -15.73 16.14
N MET A 201 -2.06 -14.94 16.52
CA MET A 201 -1.97 -13.53 16.13
C MET A 201 -1.13 -13.40 14.87
N VAL A 202 -1.63 -12.65 13.88
CA VAL A 202 -0.87 -12.34 12.65
C VAL A 202 -0.62 -10.84 12.58
N ILE A 203 0.68 -10.46 12.55
CA ILE A 203 1.12 -9.07 12.48
C ILE A 203 1.62 -8.79 11.07
N PHE A 204 0.97 -7.87 10.38
CA PHE A 204 1.36 -7.41 9.04
C PHE A 204 2.18 -6.13 9.15
N VAL A 205 3.34 -6.07 8.48
CA VAL A 205 4.20 -4.89 8.48
C VAL A 205 4.35 -4.37 7.05
N SER A 206 3.94 -3.14 6.79
CA SER A 206 4.06 -2.50 5.48
C SER A 206 4.25 -0.99 5.62
N GLN A 207 5.15 -0.41 4.85
CA GLN A 207 5.32 1.04 4.84
C GLN A 207 4.13 1.73 4.17
N SER A 208 3.74 1.29 2.97
CA SER A 208 2.67 1.91 2.17
C SER A 208 1.26 1.51 2.63
N GLY A 209 1.11 0.36 3.31
CA GLY A 209 -0.20 -0.26 3.54
C GLY A 209 -0.83 -0.90 2.28
N GLU A 210 -0.22 -0.73 1.10
CA GLU A 210 -0.78 -1.14 -0.19
C GLU A 210 0.02 -2.25 -0.89
N THR A 211 0.98 -2.88 -0.21
CA THR A 211 1.73 -4.01 -0.78
C THR A 211 0.77 -5.17 -1.05
N ILE A 212 0.54 -5.50 -2.32
CA ILE A 212 -0.49 -6.45 -2.76
C ILE A 212 -0.34 -7.80 -2.07
N ASP A 213 0.87 -8.37 -2.02
CA ASP A 213 1.09 -9.65 -1.35
C ASP A 213 0.75 -9.59 0.14
N THR A 214 1.05 -8.47 0.81
CA THR A 214 0.70 -8.26 2.22
C THR A 214 -0.82 -8.14 2.42
N LEU A 215 -1.52 -7.44 1.52
CA LEU A 215 -2.98 -7.32 1.56
C LEU A 215 -3.67 -8.67 1.31
N GLU A 216 -3.20 -9.46 0.34
CA GLU A 216 -3.75 -10.78 0.07
C GLU A 216 -3.46 -11.75 1.23
N ALA A 217 -2.28 -11.69 1.83
CA ALA A 217 -1.95 -12.44 3.03
C ALA A 217 -2.85 -12.06 4.22
N LEU A 218 -3.16 -10.77 4.40
CA LEU A 218 -4.12 -10.30 5.41
C LEU A 218 -5.54 -10.86 5.15
N ARG A 219 -6.00 -10.80 3.90
CA ARG A 219 -7.30 -11.37 3.51
C ARG A 219 -7.36 -12.88 3.79
N LEU A 220 -6.26 -13.59 3.54
CA LEU A 220 -6.14 -15.01 3.85
C LEU A 220 -6.20 -15.26 5.35
N ALA A 221 -5.38 -14.57 6.15
CA ALA A 221 -5.32 -14.73 7.60
C ALA A 221 -6.69 -14.47 8.28
N ASN A 222 -7.43 -13.45 7.81
CA ASN A 222 -8.76 -13.11 8.32
C ASN A 222 -9.82 -14.21 8.15
N LYS A 223 -9.54 -15.25 7.33
CA LYS A 223 -10.40 -16.44 7.24
C LYS A 223 -10.23 -17.39 8.43
N TYR A 224 -9.08 -17.32 9.12
CA TYR A 224 -8.70 -18.24 10.19
C TYR A 224 -8.72 -17.60 11.58
N THR A 225 -8.33 -16.33 11.69
CA THR A 225 -8.25 -15.63 12.97
C THR A 225 -8.81 -14.21 12.88
N LYS A 226 -9.32 -13.70 14.02
CA LYS A 226 -9.68 -12.28 14.20
C LYS A 226 -8.56 -11.47 14.86
N LYS A 227 -7.46 -12.13 15.26
CA LYS A 227 -6.32 -11.49 15.89
C LYS A 227 -5.29 -11.05 14.83
N THR A 228 -5.71 -10.16 13.92
CA THR A 228 -4.84 -9.57 12.90
C THR A 228 -4.53 -8.12 13.25
N LEU A 229 -3.26 -7.74 13.21
CA LEU A 229 -2.75 -6.41 13.50
C LEU A 229 -1.91 -5.92 12.32
N SER A 230 -2.11 -4.69 11.89
CA SER A 230 -1.30 -4.06 10.85
C SER A 230 -0.48 -2.90 11.41
N ILE A 231 0.82 -2.90 11.12
CA ILE A 231 1.74 -1.79 11.42
C ILE A 231 2.08 -1.13 10.09
N VAL A 232 1.54 0.07 9.88
CA VAL A 232 1.68 0.80 8.62
C VAL A 232 2.08 2.26 8.88
N ASN A 233 2.83 2.85 7.95
CA ASN A 233 3.17 4.26 8.02
C ASN A 233 2.12 5.15 7.31
N VAL A 234 1.45 4.60 6.31
CA VAL A 234 0.38 5.26 5.59
C VAL A 234 -0.92 4.50 5.81
N LYS A 235 -1.97 5.21 6.21
CA LYS A 235 -3.30 4.63 6.34
C LYS A 235 -3.92 4.57 4.94
N GLY A 236 -4.11 3.36 4.43
CA GLY A 236 -4.79 3.08 3.17
C GLY A 236 -6.31 3.04 3.31
#